data_c322402a06513c3d63ff986f1aeb22bd
#
_entry.id   c322402a06513c3d63ff986f1aeb22bd
#
_cell.length_a   1.000
_cell.length_b   1.000
_cell.length_c   1.000
_cell.angle_alpha   90.00
_cell.angle_beta   90.00
_cell.angle_gamma   90.00
#
_symmetry.space_group_name_H-M   'P 1'
#
loop_
_entity.id
_entity.type
_entity.pdbx_description
1 polymer ?
#
loop_
_entity_poly.entity_id
_entity_poly.type
_entity_poly.pdbx_seq_one_letter_code
_entity_poly.pdbx_strand_id
1 'polypeptide(L)'
;MKVLLVNGSPHQRGNTARQLGFVEEALAADGIETAWFQVGSAPIQDCIDCGRCSDTGRCGFDDKANELIDALNDADGISVGSPVYYGSAAGSLCCLLDRAFYAGDEHGPGFAGKPAAAVVNCWRAGTTAALDRLYKYFSIAQMPIITSHYWSQMFNGEYLGHDDEYGAEVMRQLGHNMAEFLGGSTR
;
A
#
# COMPACT_ATOMS: atom_id res chain seq x y z
N MET A 1 9.44 13.63 -7.57
CA MET A 1 9.15 12.19 -7.40
C MET A 1 7.74 12.02 -6.91
N LYS A 2 7.14 10.87 -7.15
CA LYS A 2 5.72 10.63 -6.87
C LYS A 2 5.53 9.29 -6.17
N VAL A 3 4.77 9.26 -5.06
CA VAL A 3 4.41 8.05 -4.32
C VAL A 3 2.94 7.73 -4.54
N LEU A 4 2.65 6.46 -4.89
CA LEU A 4 1.30 5.95 -5.03
C LEU A 4 0.76 5.51 -3.66
N LEU A 5 -0.35 6.10 -3.23
CA LEU A 5 -1.06 5.74 -2.01
C LEU A 5 -2.25 4.84 -2.34
N VAL A 6 -2.16 3.56 -2.03
CA VAL A 6 -3.20 2.57 -2.33
C VAL A 6 -4.11 2.37 -1.12
N ASN A 7 -5.34 2.84 -1.20
CA ASN A 7 -6.35 2.59 -0.17
C ASN A 7 -7.08 1.26 -0.41
N GLY A 8 -6.69 0.22 0.31
CA GLY A 8 -7.29 -1.12 0.27
C GLY A 8 -8.62 -1.26 1.00
N SER A 9 -9.12 -0.19 1.63
CA SER A 9 -10.42 -0.17 2.27
C SER A 9 -11.54 0.06 1.23
N PRO A 10 -12.74 -0.53 1.42
CA PRO A 10 -13.91 -0.17 0.62
C PRO A 10 -14.37 1.28 0.86
N HIS A 11 -13.95 1.90 1.98
CA HIS A 11 -14.33 3.25 2.38
C HIS A 11 -13.28 4.27 1.96
N GLN A 12 -13.65 5.20 1.08
CA GLN A 12 -12.75 6.26 0.61
C GLN A 12 -12.26 7.21 1.70
N ARG A 13 -13.05 7.40 2.77
CA ARG A 13 -12.78 8.32 3.89
C ARG A 13 -12.76 7.60 5.23
N GLY A 14 -12.41 6.31 5.23
CA GLY A 14 -12.30 5.51 6.45
C GLY A 14 -10.94 5.65 7.14
N ASN A 15 -10.74 4.87 8.20
CA ASN A 15 -9.50 4.90 8.99
C ASN A 15 -8.24 4.61 8.16
N THR A 16 -8.31 3.70 7.18
CA THR A 16 -7.18 3.42 6.28
C THR A 16 -6.79 4.63 5.44
N ALA A 17 -7.79 5.36 4.91
CA ALA A 17 -7.50 6.60 4.19
C ALA A 17 -6.91 7.68 5.11
N ARG A 18 -7.39 7.77 6.37
CA ARG A 18 -6.82 8.69 7.37
C ARG A 18 -5.35 8.38 7.65
N GLN A 19 -4.98 7.10 7.79
CA GLN A 19 -3.59 6.68 7.99
C GLN A 19 -2.69 7.06 6.81
N LEU A 20 -3.12 6.74 5.59
CA LEU A 20 -2.41 7.14 4.38
C LEU A 20 -2.31 8.65 4.26
N GLY A 21 -3.30 9.41 4.77
CA GLY A 21 -3.26 10.87 4.84
C GLY A 21 -2.12 11.39 5.70
N PHE A 22 -1.77 10.76 6.82
CA PHE A 22 -0.61 11.14 7.63
C PHE A 22 0.71 10.86 6.90
N VAL A 23 0.79 9.78 6.12
CA VAL A 23 1.95 9.52 5.25
C VAL A 23 2.04 10.57 4.15
N GLU A 24 0.90 10.92 3.53
CA GLU A 24 0.81 11.99 2.52
C GLU A 24 1.27 13.35 3.05
N GLU A 25 0.80 13.74 4.24
CA GLU A 25 1.20 15.00 4.89
C GLU A 25 2.73 15.11 5.00
N ALA A 26 3.40 14.04 5.44
CA ALA A 26 4.84 14.00 5.59
C ALA A 26 5.58 14.01 4.24
N LEU A 27 5.12 13.22 3.27
CA LEU A 27 5.66 13.21 1.91
C LEU A 27 5.58 14.60 1.27
N ALA A 28 4.42 15.26 1.39
CA ALA A 28 4.21 16.60 0.84
C ALA A 28 5.11 17.65 1.51
N ALA A 29 5.30 17.55 2.85
CA ALA A 29 6.20 18.44 3.59
C ALA A 29 7.65 18.33 3.12
N ASP A 30 8.07 17.15 2.64
CA ASP A 30 9.40 16.88 2.12
C ASP A 30 9.48 17.00 0.57
N GLY A 31 8.45 17.56 -0.08
CA GLY A 31 8.44 17.88 -1.51
C GLY A 31 8.17 16.69 -2.44
N ILE A 32 7.61 15.61 -1.93
CA ILE A 32 7.22 14.43 -2.73
C ILE A 32 5.75 14.52 -3.13
N GLU A 33 5.45 14.38 -4.40
CA GLU A 33 4.08 14.31 -4.92
C GLU A 33 3.42 12.98 -4.56
N THR A 34 2.10 12.98 -4.43
CA THR A 34 1.32 11.77 -4.17
C THR A 34 0.21 11.59 -5.20
N ALA A 35 -0.12 10.34 -5.47
CA ALA A 35 -1.31 9.95 -6.21
C ALA A 35 -2.09 8.90 -5.42
N TRP A 36 -3.42 8.94 -5.50
CA TRP A 36 -4.27 8.01 -4.79
C TRP A 36 -4.86 6.94 -5.72
N PHE A 37 -4.83 5.72 -5.26
CA PHE A 37 -5.51 4.59 -5.88
C PHE A 37 -6.52 3.98 -4.89
N GLN A 38 -7.79 3.99 -5.25
CA GLN A 38 -8.87 3.44 -4.43
C GLN A 38 -9.28 2.06 -4.92
N VAL A 39 -9.11 1.03 -4.09
CA VAL A 39 -9.57 -0.33 -4.42
C VAL A 39 -11.10 -0.36 -4.55
N GLY A 40 -11.80 0.25 -3.60
CA GLY A 40 -13.25 0.38 -3.65
C GLY A 40 -14.00 -0.85 -3.11
N SER A 41 -15.32 -0.88 -3.33
CA SER A 41 -16.23 -1.90 -2.81
C SER A 41 -16.75 -2.88 -3.87
N ALA A 42 -16.37 -2.69 -5.14
CA ALA A 42 -16.72 -3.63 -6.19
C ALA A 42 -15.95 -4.97 -5.99
N PRO A 43 -16.53 -6.11 -6.38
CA PRO A 43 -15.83 -7.39 -6.33
C PRO A 43 -14.54 -7.34 -7.14
N ILE A 44 -13.46 -7.85 -6.58
CA ILE A 44 -12.17 -8.04 -7.26
C ILE A 44 -11.96 -9.55 -7.45
N GLN A 45 -11.82 -9.98 -8.69
CA GLN A 45 -11.49 -11.36 -9.02
C GLN A 45 -10.07 -11.67 -8.53
N ASP A 46 -9.86 -12.84 -7.95
CA ASP A 46 -8.53 -13.37 -7.61
C ASP A 46 -7.76 -13.83 -8.86
N CYS A 47 -6.49 -14.18 -8.70
CA CYS A 47 -5.72 -14.80 -9.77
C CYS A 47 -6.19 -16.25 -10.01
N ILE A 48 -6.52 -16.58 -11.24
CA ILE A 48 -6.96 -17.92 -11.66
C ILE A 48 -5.86 -18.69 -12.43
N ASP A 49 -4.64 -18.20 -12.37
CA ASP A 49 -3.46 -18.81 -13.03
C ASP A 49 -3.70 -19.12 -14.52
N CYS A 50 -4.32 -18.20 -15.24
CA CYS A 50 -4.68 -18.37 -16.65
C CYS A 50 -3.51 -18.15 -17.63
N GLY A 51 -2.36 -17.70 -17.18
CA GLY A 51 -1.14 -17.48 -17.96
C GLY A 51 -1.19 -16.34 -18.99
N ARG A 52 -2.30 -15.58 -19.09
CA ARG A 52 -2.45 -14.54 -20.14
C ARG A 52 -1.50 -13.35 -19.97
N CYS A 53 -0.95 -13.15 -18.77
CA CYS A 53 -0.01 -12.05 -18.51
C CYS A 53 1.41 -12.35 -19.00
N SER A 54 1.77 -13.60 -19.30
CA SER A 54 3.15 -14.03 -19.58
C SER A 54 3.82 -13.25 -20.71
N ASP A 55 3.05 -12.88 -21.73
CA ASP A 55 3.60 -12.21 -22.91
C ASP A 55 3.44 -10.68 -22.88
N THR A 56 2.59 -10.18 -21.99
CA THR A 56 2.16 -8.77 -22.04
C THR A 56 2.50 -7.97 -20.79
N GLY A 57 2.80 -8.62 -19.67
CA GLY A 57 2.95 -7.98 -18.38
C GLY A 57 1.65 -7.36 -17.86
N ARG A 58 0.50 -7.77 -18.41
CA ARG A 58 -0.82 -7.25 -18.03
C ARG A 58 -1.77 -8.40 -17.70
N CYS A 59 -2.60 -8.21 -16.68
CA CYS A 59 -3.61 -9.21 -16.34
C CYS A 59 -4.60 -9.39 -17.48
N GLY A 60 -4.99 -10.65 -17.73
CA GLY A 60 -5.97 -10.98 -18.76
C GLY A 60 -7.41 -10.54 -18.47
N PHE A 61 -7.68 -10.05 -17.25
CA PHE A 61 -8.91 -9.33 -16.92
C PHE A 61 -8.66 -7.84 -17.07
N ASP A 62 -9.46 -7.17 -17.87
CA ASP A 62 -9.38 -5.72 -18.10
C ASP A 62 -10.15 -4.97 -16.98
N ASP A 63 -9.47 -4.79 -15.87
CA ASP A 63 -10.03 -4.18 -14.67
C ASP A 63 -8.96 -3.47 -13.81
N LYS A 64 -9.28 -3.19 -12.55
CA LYS A 64 -8.42 -2.50 -11.57
C LYS A 64 -7.01 -3.05 -11.42
N ALA A 65 -6.75 -4.31 -11.77
CA ALA A 65 -5.39 -4.84 -11.69
C ALA A 65 -4.48 -4.17 -12.72
N ASN A 66 -4.96 -3.98 -13.94
CA ASN A 66 -4.22 -3.26 -14.98
C ASN A 66 -4.09 -1.76 -14.68
N GLU A 67 -5.14 -1.14 -14.11
CA GLU A 67 -5.07 0.25 -13.63
C GLU A 67 -3.99 0.41 -12.54
N LEU A 68 -3.88 -0.56 -11.61
CA LEU A 68 -2.86 -0.54 -10.57
C LEU A 68 -1.44 -0.74 -11.14
N ILE A 69 -1.27 -1.63 -12.10
CA ILE A 69 0.01 -1.82 -12.82
C ILE A 69 0.45 -0.52 -13.47
N ASP A 70 -0.46 0.16 -14.18
CA ASP A 70 -0.15 1.43 -14.84
C ASP A 70 0.23 2.51 -13.82
N ALA A 71 -0.53 2.61 -12.72
CA ALA A 71 -0.25 3.56 -11.65
C ALA A 71 1.10 3.28 -10.93
N LEU A 72 1.45 2.01 -10.74
CA LEU A 72 2.74 1.59 -10.17
C LEU A 72 3.91 1.90 -11.10
N ASN A 73 3.74 1.69 -12.41
CA ASN A 73 4.76 2.01 -13.40
C ASN A 73 5.07 3.52 -13.43
N ASP A 74 4.04 4.35 -13.25
CA ASP A 74 4.13 5.82 -13.26
C ASP A 74 4.58 6.44 -11.92
N ALA A 75 4.69 5.64 -10.86
CA ALA A 75 5.14 6.07 -9.53
C ALA A 75 6.59 5.67 -9.24
N ASP A 76 7.26 6.47 -8.41
CA ASP A 76 8.62 6.20 -7.92
C ASP A 76 8.63 5.34 -6.65
N GLY A 77 7.50 5.24 -5.94
CA GLY A 77 7.32 4.45 -4.73
C GLY A 77 5.84 4.19 -4.43
N ILE A 78 5.56 3.33 -3.44
CA ILE A 78 4.20 2.95 -3.07
C ILE A 78 4.02 2.87 -1.56
N SER A 79 2.85 3.31 -1.05
CA SER A 79 2.37 3.00 0.29
C SER A 79 1.01 2.32 0.21
N VAL A 80 0.91 1.08 0.68
CA VAL A 80 -0.32 0.27 0.64
C VAL A 80 -0.99 0.27 2.00
N GLY A 81 -2.19 0.81 2.06
CA GLY A 81 -3.02 0.82 3.26
C GLY A 81 -4.09 -0.26 3.25
N SER A 82 -4.28 -0.96 4.38
CA SER A 82 -5.32 -1.98 4.52
C SER A 82 -6.04 -1.91 5.86
N PRO A 83 -7.36 -2.10 5.89
CA PRO A 83 -8.02 -2.52 7.12
C PRO A 83 -7.64 -3.96 7.43
N VAL A 84 -7.71 -4.34 8.71
CA VAL A 84 -7.49 -5.72 9.16
C VAL A 84 -8.83 -6.44 9.25
N TYR A 85 -9.00 -7.48 8.46
CA TYR A 85 -10.14 -8.38 8.51
C TYR A 85 -9.68 -9.80 8.82
N TYR A 86 -10.21 -10.40 9.90
CA TYR A 86 -9.84 -11.73 10.35
C TYR A 86 -8.33 -11.96 10.47
N GLY A 87 -7.62 -10.96 11.02
CA GLY A 87 -6.17 -11.03 11.24
C GLY A 87 -5.30 -10.94 9.97
N SER A 88 -5.85 -10.47 8.87
CA SER A 88 -5.12 -10.30 7.60
C SER A 88 -5.48 -8.99 6.91
N ALA A 89 -4.75 -8.63 5.86
CA ALA A 89 -5.12 -7.56 4.96
C ALA A 89 -6.45 -7.89 4.25
N ALA A 90 -7.17 -6.85 3.79
CA ALA A 90 -8.46 -7.01 3.12
C ALA A 90 -8.35 -7.92 1.90
N GLY A 91 -9.27 -8.90 1.78
CA GLY A 91 -9.24 -9.92 0.71
C GLY A 91 -9.26 -9.31 -0.70
N SER A 92 -10.10 -8.30 -0.95
CA SER A 92 -10.15 -7.61 -2.25
C SER A 92 -8.82 -6.94 -2.59
N LEU A 93 -8.12 -6.35 -1.61
CA LEU A 93 -6.79 -5.81 -1.81
C LEU A 93 -5.80 -6.93 -2.15
N CYS A 94 -5.83 -8.05 -1.42
CA CYS A 94 -4.95 -9.18 -1.72
C CYS A 94 -5.18 -9.74 -3.12
N CYS A 95 -6.44 -9.95 -3.54
CA CYS A 95 -6.78 -10.40 -4.89
C CYS A 95 -6.24 -9.42 -5.97
N LEU A 96 -6.34 -8.13 -5.70
CA LEU A 96 -5.81 -7.10 -6.59
C LEU A 96 -4.27 -7.16 -6.69
N LEU A 97 -3.58 -7.23 -5.54
CA LEU A 97 -2.13 -7.29 -5.47
C LEU A 97 -1.57 -8.60 -6.05
N ASP A 98 -2.21 -9.76 -5.79
CA ASP A 98 -1.83 -11.05 -6.38
C ASP A 98 -1.77 -10.96 -7.90
N ARG A 99 -2.73 -10.28 -8.53
CA ARG A 99 -2.79 -10.12 -9.98
C ARG A 99 -1.87 -9.03 -10.51
N ALA A 100 -1.81 -7.89 -9.85
CA ALA A 100 -1.00 -6.76 -10.29
C ALA A 100 0.50 -7.07 -10.19
N PHE A 101 0.93 -7.71 -9.09
CA PHE A 101 2.33 -8.08 -8.91
C PHE A 101 2.72 -9.26 -9.81
N TYR A 102 1.88 -10.29 -9.92
CA TYR A 102 2.19 -11.41 -10.81
C TYR A 102 2.28 -10.97 -12.29
N ALA A 103 1.40 -10.10 -12.75
CA ALA A 103 1.44 -9.60 -14.12
C ALA A 103 2.50 -8.51 -14.32
N GLY A 104 2.51 -7.47 -13.50
CA GLY A 104 3.34 -6.28 -13.73
C GLY A 104 4.79 -6.44 -13.28
N ASP A 105 5.05 -7.22 -12.24
CA ASP A 105 6.40 -7.46 -11.72
C ASP A 105 7.06 -8.66 -12.39
N GLU A 106 6.42 -9.84 -12.35
CA GLU A 106 7.01 -11.08 -12.86
C GLU A 106 7.07 -11.12 -14.41
N HIS A 107 6.08 -10.55 -15.08
CA HIS A 107 5.94 -10.61 -16.54
C HIS A 107 6.02 -9.24 -17.23
N GLY A 108 6.10 -8.17 -16.46
CA GLY A 108 6.18 -6.79 -16.94
C GLY A 108 7.57 -6.17 -16.74
N PRO A 109 7.63 -4.82 -16.71
CA PRO A 109 8.90 -4.10 -16.47
C PRO A 109 9.45 -4.26 -15.06
N GLY A 110 8.65 -4.76 -14.12
CA GLY A 110 9.01 -4.99 -12.73
C GLY A 110 8.95 -3.74 -11.86
N PHE A 111 8.95 -3.97 -10.53
CA PHE A 111 8.88 -2.92 -9.52
C PHE A 111 10.16 -2.82 -8.67
N ALA A 112 11.19 -3.60 -9.02
CA ALA A 112 12.44 -3.67 -8.29
C ALA A 112 13.05 -2.28 -8.05
N GLY A 113 13.53 -2.05 -6.83
CA GLY A 113 14.16 -0.79 -6.42
C GLY A 113 13.19 0.34 -6.06
N LYS A 114 11.91 0.28 -6.40
CA LYS A 114 10.91 1.26 -5.93
C LYS A 114 10.65 1.04 -4.43
N PRO A 115 10.78 2.06 -3.56
CA PRO A 115 10.48 1.91 -2.15
C PRO A 115 8.99 1.61 -1.92
N ALA A 116 8.73 0.71 -0.99
CA ALA A 116 7.39 0.28 -0.65
C ALA A 116 7.15 0.33 0.85
N ALA A 117 5.96 0.72 1.26
CA ALA A 117 5.51 0.70 2.64
C ALA A 117 4.12 0.09 2.76
N ALA A 118 3.84 -0.48 3.92
CA ALA A 118 2.49 -0.93 4.28
C ALA A 118 2.03 -0.22 5.54
N VAL A 119 0.75 0.18 5.57
CA VAL A 119 0.08 0.70 6.76
C VAL A 119 -1.21 -0.06 7.01
N VAL A 120 -1.49 -0.40 8.25
CA VAL A 120 -2.67 -1.21 8.58
C VAL A 120 -3.46 -0.62 9.73
N ASN A 121 -4.78 -0.69 9.61
CA ASN A 121 -5.69 -0.27 10.65
C ASN A 121 -6.51 -1.47 11.16
N CYS A 122 -6.57 -1.63 12.46
CA CYS A 122 -7.44 -2.62 13.08
C CYS A 122 -8.35 -1.99 14.13
N TRP A 123 -9.43 -2.69 14.45
CA TRP A 123 -10.22 -2.34 15.60
C TRP A 123 -9.45 -2.65 16.89
N ARG A 124 -8.82 -3.83 16.98
CA ARG A 124 -8.17 -4.29 18.21
C ARG A 124 -6.87 -5.09 18.01
N ALA A 125 -6.78 -5.96 17.00
CA ALA A 125 -5.67 -6.90 16.84
C ALA A 125 -5.50 -7.39 15.39
N GLY A 126 -4.41 -8.13 15.12
CA GLY A 126 -4.14 -8.77 13.83
C GLY A 126 -3.31 -7.93 12.86
N THR A 127 -2.79 -6.78 13.30
CA THR A 127 -2.01 -5.86 12.46
C THR A 127 -0.71 -6.45 11.96
N THR A 128 0.04 -7.15 12.81
CA THR A 128 1.34 -7.73 12.42
C THR A 128 1.19 -8.77 11.32
N ALA A 129 0.19 -9.66 11.42
CA ALA A 129 -0.07 -10.64 10.36
C ALA A 129 -0.52 -9.99 9.04
N ALA A 130 -1.27 -8.87 9.11
CA ALA A 130 -1.63 -8.11 7.92
C ALA A 130 -0.42 -7.41 7.29
N LEU A 131 0.49 -6.84 8.09
CA LEU A 131 1.77 -6.28 7.61
C LEU A 131 2.63 -7.37 6.96
N ASP A 132 2.78 -8.53 7.60
CA ASP A 132 3.55 -9.66 7.07
C ASP A 132 3.01 -10.10 5.70
N ARG A 133 1.70 -10.12 5.52
CA ARG A 133 1.08 -10.42 4.22
C ARG A 133 1.46 -9.40 3.15
N LEU A 134 1.42 -8.12 3.46
CA LEU A 134 1.73 -7.06 2.51
C LEU A 134 3.22 -7.00 2.17
N TYR A 135 4.10 -7.19 3.16
CA TYR A 135 5.55 -7.18 2.94
C TYR A 135 6.03 -8.30 2.01
N LYS A 136 5.28 -9.40 1.87
CA LYS A 136 5.65 -10.47 0.95
C LYS A 136 5.60 -10.04 -0.52
N TYR A 137 4.64 -9.20 -0.90
CA TYR A 137 4.60 -8.64 -2.25
C TYR A 137 5.86 -7.79 -2.52
N PHE A 138 6.21 -6.92 -1.57
CA PHE A 138 7.34 -6.02 -1.73
C PHE A 138 8.66 -6.78 -1.75
N SER A 139 8.82 -7.77 -0.88
CA SER A 139 10.06 -8.51 -0.76
C SER A 139 10.35 -9.37 -2.00
N ILE A 140 9.36 -10.04 -2.57
CA ILE A 140 9.57 -10.86 -3.78
C ILE A 140 9.83 -9.98 -5.01
N ALA A 141 9.20 -8.81 -5.08
CA ALA A 141 9.40 -7.82 -6.13
C ALA A 141 10.69 -6.98 -5.94
N GLN A 142 11.56 -7.35 -5.00
CA GLN A 142 12.83 -6.67 -4.72
C GLN A 142 12.68 -5.17 -4.43
N MET A 143 11.56 -4.79 -3.83
CA MET A 143 11.27 -3.41 -3.42
C MET A 143 11.86 -3.16 -2.04
N PRO A 144 12.65 -2.08 -1.83
CA PRO A 144 13.07 -1.67 -0.50
C PRO A 144 11.87 -1.39 0.40
N ILE A 145 11.79 -2.10 1.53
CA ILE A 145 10.68 -1.92 2.48
C ILE A 145 11.03 -0.78 3.43
N ILE A 146 10.30 0.31 3.34
CA ILE A 146 10.44 1.47 4.21
C ILE A 146 9.60 1.25 5.46
N THR A 147 10.22 1.47 6.61
CA THR A 147 9.59 1.32 7.93
C THR A 147 9.67 2.62 8.72
N SER A 148 8.96 2.67 9.84
CA SER A 148 9.01 3.75 10.81
C SER A 148 9.78 3.30 12.06
N HIS A 149 9.77 4.12 13.11
CA HIS A 149 10.34 3.78 14.43
C HIS A 149 9.50 2.74 15.19
N TYR A 150 8.32 2.37 14.67
CA TYR A 150 7.48 1.27 15.15
C TYR A 150 6.75 0.61 13.98
N TRP A 151 6.02 -0.48 14.22
CA TRP A 151 5.18 -1.11 13.19
C TRP A 151 4.14 -0.13 12.68
N SER A 152 4.00 -0.04 11.36
CA SER A 152 3.11 0.91 10.68
C SER A 152 1.64 0.51 10.82
N GLN A 153 1.14 0.61 12.04
CA GLN A 153 -0.21 0.24 12.46
C GLN A 153 -0.90 1.38 13.19
N MET A 154 -2.22 1.43 13.09
CA MET A 154 -3.08 2.28 13.94
C MET A 154 -4.27 1.47 14.46
N PHE A 155 -4.75 1.87 15.61
CA PHE A 155 -5.94 1.31 16.22
C PHE A 155 -7.14 2.23 15.99
N ASN A 156 -8.34 1.62 15.96
CA ASN A 156 -9.57 2.37 15.85
C ASN A 156 -9.78 3.21 17.11
N GLY A 157 -10.01 4.51 16.95
CA GLY A 157 -10.27 5.43 18.06
C GLY A 157 -11.52 5.07 18.88
N GLU A 158 -12.52 4.43 18.27
CA GLU A 158 -13.68 3.91 18.99
C GLU A 158 -13.28 2.84 20.01
N TYR A 159 -12.33 1.98 19.67
CA TYR A 159 -11.79 0.97 20.60
C TYR A 159 -10.93 1.60 21.70
N LEU A 160 -10.11 2.60 21.36
CA LEU A 160 -9.23 3.27 22.31
C LEU A 160 -9.98 4.24 23.21
N GLY A 161 -11.14 4.76 22.80
CA GLY A 161 -11.84 5.86 23.43
C GLY A 161 -11.24 7.25 23.16
N HIS A 162 -10.20 7.32 22.31
CA HIS A 162 -9.55 8.54 21.86
C HIS A 162 -8.85 8.28 20.51
N ASP A 163 -8.40 9.32 19.84
CA ASP A 163 -7.58 9.18 18.62
C ASP A 163 -6.22 8.53 18.93
N ASP A 164 -5.73 7.70 18.02
CA ASP A 164 -4.41 7.07 18.10
C ASP A 164 -3.32 8.06 17.62
N GLU A 165 -2.94 8.98 18.49
CA GLU A 165 -1.94 10.01 18.17
C GLU A 165 -0.55 9.41 17.94
N TYR A 166 -0.18 8.38 18.71
CA TYR A 166 1.08 7.69 18.52
C TYR A 166 1.14 6.97 17.17
N GLY A 167 0.06 6.29 16.79
CA GLY A 167 -0.05 5.70 15.45
C GLY A 167 0.06 6.74 14.34
N ALA A 168 -0.54 7.92 14.52
CA ALA A 168 -0.40 9.02 13.56
C ALA A 168 1.05 9.53 13.44
N GLU A 169 1.79 9.61 14.53
CA GLU A 169 3.20 9.96 14.54
C GLU A 169 4.04 8.90 13.79
N VAL A 170 3.78 7.61 14.04
CA VAL A 170 4.40 6.50 13.31
C VAL A 170 4.17 6.62 11.80
N MET A 171 2.95 7.00 11.36
CA MET A 171 2.65 7.19 9.93
C MET A 171 3.40 8.38 9.32
N ARG A 172 3.47 9.51 10.03
CA ARG A 172 4.25 10.67 9.55
C ARG A 172 5.74 10.34 9.44
N GLN A 173 6.30 9.67 10.44
CA GLN A 173 7.71 9.26 10.37
C GLN A 173 7.96 8.30 9.20
N LEU A 174 7.02 7.40 8.90
CA LEU A 174 7.09 6.53 7.72
C LEU A 174 7.17 7.36 6.42
N GLY A 175 6.34 8.40 6.30
CA GLY A 175 6.36 9.31 5.15
C GLY A 175 7.69 10.03 5.00
N HIS A 176 8.25 10.56 6.09
CA HIS A 176 9.58 11.19 6.08
C HIS A 176 10.68 10.22 5.68
N ASN A 177 10.70 9.00 6.22
CA ASN A 177 11.69 7.98 5.86
C ASN A 177 11.60 7.60 4.37
N MET A 178 10.39 7.51 3.82
CA MET A 178 10.18 7.25 2.39
C MET A 178 10.67 8.43 1.53
N ALA A 179 10.39 9.66 1.94
CA ALA A 179 10.87 10.85 1.24
C ALA A 179 12.40 10.93 1.26
N GLU A 180 13.04 10.66 2.39
CA GLU A 180 14.51 10.61 2.51
C GLU A 180 15.11 9.54 1.57
N PHE A 181 14.53 8.35 1.53
CA PHE A 181 14.96 7.27 0.62
C PHE A 181 14.87 7.71 -0.85
N LEU A 182 13.84 8.43 -1.22
CA LEU A 182 13.64 8.97 -2.58
C LEU A 182 14.53 10.19 -2.88
N GLY A 183 15.36 10.65 -1.94
CA GLY A 183 16.20 11.84 -2.10
C GLY A 183 15.41 13.14 -1.91
N GLY A 184 14.35 13.11 -1.13
CA GLY A 184 13.64 14.29 -0.62
C GLY A 184 14.54 15.15 0.26
N SER A 185 14.08 16.35 0.59
CA SER A 185 14.86 17.29 1.41
C SER A 185 15.07 16.71 2.82
N THR A 186 16.31 16.39 3.15
CA THR A 186 16.68 16.03 4.53
C THR A 186 16.60 17.29 5.40
N ARG A 187 15.97 17.15 6.57
CA ARG A 187 15.91 18.21 7.59
C ARG A 187 17.27 18.55 8.16
#